data_88906372e2f2cecb319bc31d1d11f368
#
_entry.id   88906372e2f2cecb319bc31d1d11f368
#
_cell.length_a   1.000
_cell.length_b   1.000
_cell.length_c   1.000
_cell.angle_alpha   90.00
_cell.angle_beta   90.00
_cell.angle_gamma   90.00
#
_symmetry.space_group_name_H-M   'P 1'
#
loop_
_entity.id
_entity.type
_entity.pdbx_description
1 polymer ?
#
loop_
_entity_poly.entity_id
_entity_poly.type
_entity_poly.pdbx_seq_one_letter_code
_entity_poly.pdbx_strand_id
1 'polypeptide(L)'
;MTYRIAVAGKGGVGKTTLTGFLIEYLVSRDKGPILAVDADANSNLNEVLGEQIEATIGQVKEAVNHAELDGEPLPPNMTKAEYLEMQLNQSLVEGEGYDLLVMGRSQGEGCYCFVNGLLKTQIAKLAKNYE
;
A
#
# COMPACT_ATOMS: atom_id res chain seq x y z
N MET A 1 11.01 8.65 -16.88
CA MET A 1 11.80 7.51 -16.31
C MET A 1 11.45 7.40 -14.82
N THR A 2 10.94 6.27 -14.41
CA THR A 2 10.57 6.04 -13.01
C THR A 2 11.80 5.66 -12.18
N TYR A 3 12.12 6.43 -11.17
CA TYR A 3 13.15 6.09 -10.19
C TYR A 3 12.54 5.26 -9.05
N ARG A 4 13.27 4.26 -8.59
CA ARG A 4 12.87 3.42 -7.46
C ARG A 4 13.92 3.49 -6.38
N ILE A 5 13.51 3.82 -5.18
CA ILE A 5 14.35 3.88 -3.99
C ILE A 5 13.82 2.86 -3.00
N ALA A 6 14.66 1.96 -2.52
CA ALA A 6 14.30 1.00 -1.48
C ALA A 6 15.08 1.31 -0.20
N VAL A 7 14.36 1.43 0.91
CA VAL A 7 14.95 1.59 2.25
C VAL A 7 14.74 0.29 3.00
N ALA A 8 15.81 -0.41 3.28
CA ALA A 8 15.79 -1.72 3.94
C ALA A 8 16.73 -1.73 5.15
N GLY A 9 16.43 -2.58 6.12
CA GLY A 9 17.23 -2.76 7.33
C GLY A 9 16.46 -3.50 8.41
N LYS A 10 17.12 -3.81 9.51
CA LYS A 10 16.50 -4.43 10.69
C LYS A 10 15.53 -3.47 11.37
N GLY A 11 14.57 -4.01 12.14
CA GLY A 11 13.70 -3.21 12.99
C GLY A 11 14.49 -2.32 13.96
N GLY A 12 14.01 -1.10 14.20
CA GLY A 12 14.62 -0.16 15.15
C GLY A 12 15.84 0.61 14.64
N VAL A 13 16.23 0.48 13.36
CA VAL A 13 17.38 1.23 12.79
C VAL A 13 16.99 2.60 12.21
N GLY A 14 15.71 2.99 12.30
CA GLY A 14 15.24 4.31 11.83
C GLY A 14 14.80 4.35 10.36
N LYS A 15 14.48 3.21 9.74
CA LYS A 15 13.99 3.14 8.34
C LYS A 15 12.81 4.06 8.07
N THR A 16 11.80 3.98 8.92
CA THR A 16 10.55 4.74 8.77
C THR A 16 10.79 6.23 8.88
N THR A 17 11.60 6.65 9.86
CA THR A 17 11.97 8.05 10.07
C THR A 17 12.77 8.58 8.88
N LEU A 18 13.75 7.83 8.40
CA LEU A 18 14.55 8.20 7.23
C LEU A 18 13.68 8.30 5.98
N THR A 19 12.76 7.36 5.79
CA THR A 19 11.85 7.36 4.65
C THR A 19 10.93 8.57 4.70
N GLY A 20 10.39 8.93 5.86
CA GLY A 20 9.59 10.13 6.04
C GLY A 20 10.35 11.39 5.63
N PHE A 21 11.57 11.59 6.11
CA PHE A 21 12.42 12.72 5.71
C PHE A 21 12.74 12.73 4.22
N LEU A 22 12.98 11.55 3.62
CA LEU A 22 13.23 11.45 2.19
C LEU A 22 12.02 11.89 1.37
N ILE A 23 10.81 11.47 1.75
CA ILE A 23 9.57 11.89 1.10
C ILE A 23 9.39 13.40 1.21
N GLU A 24 9.50 13.96 2.41
CA GLU A 24 9.42 15.41 2.62
C GLU A 24 10.45 16.18 1.78
N TYR A 25 11.67 15.70 1.73
CA TYR A 25 12.72 16.31 0.90
C TYR A 25 12.35 16.29 -0.59
N LEU A 26 11.88 15.15 -1.10
CA LEU A 26 11.50 15.03 -2.51
C LEU A 26 10.28 15.91 -2.85
N VAL A 27 9.29 15.97 -1.98
CA VAL A 27 8.14 16.87 -2.11
C VAL A 27 8.59 18.33 -2.14
N SER A 28 9.48 18.72 -1.22
CA SER A 28 10.01 20.10 -1.15
C SER A 28 10.81 20.51 -2.41
N ARG A 29 11.27 19.54 -3.18
CA ARG A 29 12.00 19.74 -4.44
C ARG A 29 11.11 19.60 -5.67
N ASP A 30 9.81 19.45 -5.49
CA ASP A 30 8.84 19.23 -6.57
C ASP A 30 9.23 18.03 -7.46
N LYS A 31 9.69 16.96 -6.80
CA LYS A 31 10.07 15.68 -7.44
C LYS A 31 8.93 14.68 -7.40
N GLY A 32 7.77 15.13 -7.81
CA GLY A 32 6.58 14.28 -7.89
C GLY A 32 6.19 13.90 -9.32
N PRO A 33 5.17 13.06 -9.47
CA PRO A 33 4.43 12.39 -8.39
C PRO A 33 5.23 11.29 -7.71
N ILE A 34 5.04 11.13 -6.39
CA ILE A 34 5.73 10.16 -5.55
C ILE A 34 4.73 9.09 -5.09
N LEU A 35 5.08 7.81 -5.25
CA LEU A 35 4.39 6.70 -4.61
C LEU A 35 5.26 6.17 -3.47
N ALA A 36 4.83 6.40 -2.24
CA ALA A 36 5.42 5.81 -1.05
C ALA A 36 4.78 4.44 -0.78
N VAL A 37 5.58 3.44 -0.49
CA VAL A 37 5.09 2.09 -0.19
C VAL A 37 5.69 1.62 1.12
N ASP A 38 4.83 1.39 2.11
CA ASP A 38 5.22 0.72 3.35
C ASP A 38 4.95 -0.77 3.23
N ALA A 39 6.01 -1.54 3.00
CA ALA A 39 5.96 -2.98 2.82
C ALA A 39 6.26 -3.76 4.11
N ASP A 40 6.25 -3.10 5.26
CA ASP A 40 6.40 -3.74 6.57
C ASP A 40 5.04 -4.19 7.11
N ALA A 41 4.98 -5.39 7.65
CA ALA A 41 3.77 -5.88 8.33
C ALA A 41 3.42 -5.04 9.58
N ASN A 42 4.41 -4.43 10.22
CA ASN A 42 4.25 -3.51 11.34
C ASN A 42 4.25 -2.04 10.88
N SER A 43 3.61 -1.79 9.77
CA SER A 43 3.59 -0.50 9.10
C SER A 43 3.32 0.67 10.05
N ASN A 44 4.15 1.70 9.98
CA ASN A 44 4.04 2.92 10.77
C ASN A 44 4.52 4.16 10.00
N LEU A 45 4.75 4.05 8.70
CA LEU A 45 5.14 5.19 7.86
C LEU A 45 4.04 6.26 7.82
N ASN A 46 2.78 5.85 7.86
CA ASN A 46 1.63 6.75 7.95
C ASN A 46 1.68 7.63 9.19
N GLU A 47 2.12 7.11 10.33
CA GLU A 47 2.24 7.87 11.58
C GLU A 47 3.30 8.98 11.45
N VAL A 48 4.45 8.65 10.84
CA VAL A 48 5.54 9.62 10.59
C VAL A 48 5.10 10.71 9.63
N LEU A 49 4.30 10.35 8.61
CA LEU A 49 3.78 11.29 7.62
C LEU A 49 2.52 12.05 8.10
N GLY A 50 1.96 11.68 9.26
CA GLY A 50 0.74 12.27 9.78
C GLY A 50 -0.53 11.87 9.04
N GLU A 51 -0.50 10.75 8.32
CA GLU A 51 -1.61 10.28 7.51
C GLU A 51 -2.47 9.26 8.26
N GLN A 52 -3.78 9.33 8.04
CA GLN A 52 -4.71 8.29 8.48
C GLN A 52 -4.94 7.29 7.34
N ILE A 53 -4.82 6.02 7.64
CA ILE A 53 -5.10 4.94 6.69
C ILE A 53 -6.49 4.36 6.96
N GLU A 54 -7.31 4.25 5.93
CA GLU A 54 -8.63 3.63 6.03
C GLU A 54 -8.52 2.10 6.02
N ALA A 55 -7.65 1.57 5.16
CA ALA A 55 -7.39 0.15 5.07
C ALA A 55 -5.97 -0.16 4.57
N THR A 56 -5.39 -1.24 5.06
CA THR A 56 -4.16 -1.82 4.52
C THR A 56 -4.49 -2.85 3.44
N ILE A 57 -3.52 -3.20 2.60
CA ILE A 57 -3.68 -4.27 1.59
C ILE A 57 -4.08 -5.60 2.25
N GLY A 58 -3.51 -5.90 3.42
CA GLY A 58 -3.86 -7.09 4.18
C GLY A 58 -5.33 -7.12 4.61
N GLN A 59 -5.82 -6.00 5.14
CA GLN A 59 -7.24 -5.85 5.55
C GLN A 59 -8.21 -5.93 4.37
N VAL A 60 -7.88 -5.30 3.25
CA VAL A 60 -8.68 -5.38 2.02
C VAL A 60 -8.81 -6.84 1.56
N LYS A 61 -7.71 -7.57 1.53
CA LYS A 61 -7.74 -9.00 1.17
C LYS A 61 -8.63 -9.81 2.09
N GLU A 62 -8.51 -9.59 3.40
CA GLU A 62 -9.32 -10.31 4.40
C GLU A 62 -10.80 -10.00 4.24
N ALA A 63 -11.16 -8.73 4.07
CA ALA A 63 -12.54 -8.33 3.84
C ALA A 63 -13.16 -8.99 2.60
N VAL A 64 -12.42 -9.04 1.49
CA VAL A 64 -12.88 -9.71 0.26
C VAL A 64 -13.05 -11.22 0.46
N ASN A 65 -12.13 -11.87 1.20
CA ASN A 65 -12.24 -13.29 1.49
C ASN A 65 -13.42 -13.60 2.44
N HIS A 66 -13.66 -12.79 3.45
CA HIS A 66 -14.79 -12.95 4.37
C HIS A 66 -16.12 -12.79 3.63
N ALA A 67 -16.26 -11.76 2.82
CA ALA A 67 -17.45 -11.57 2.00
C ALA A 67 -17.77 -12.79 1.11
N GLU A 68 -16.74 -13.43 0.54
CA GLU A 68 -16.89 -14.66 -0.23
C GLU A 68 -17.37 -15.84 0.62
N LEU A 69 -16.79 -16.04 1.82
CA LEU A 69 -17.16 -17.11 2.73
C LEU A 69 -18.58 -16.95 3.25
N ASP A 70 -19.01 -15.72 3.50
CA ASP A 70 -20.35 -15.38 3.98
C ASP A 70 -21.38 -15.35 2.85
N GLY A 71 -20.97 -15.60 1.59
CA GLY A 71 -21.83 -15.64 0.43
C GLY A 71 -22.41 -14.27 0.04
N GLU A 72 -21.71 -13.19 0.41
CA GLU A 72 -22.10 -11.84 -0.01
C GLU A 72 -21.99 -11.68 -1.52
N PRO A 73 -23.03 -11.14 -2.18
CA PRO A 73 -22.99 -10.96 -3.62
C PRO A 73 -21.99 -9.88 -4.00
N LEU A 74 -21.13 -10.19 -4.97
CA LEU A 74 -20.29 -9.19 -5.61
C LEU A 74 -21.16 -8.14 -6.32
N PRO A 75 -20.64 -6.92 -6.50
CA PRO A 75 -21.33 -5.92 -7.32
C PRO A 75 -21.67 -6.49 -8.70
N PRO A 76 -22.86 -6.18 -9.25
CA PRO A 76 -23.28 -6.70 -10.54
C PRO A 76 -22.28 -6.31 -11.63
N ASN A 77 -21.99 -7.25 -12.52
CA ASN A 77 -21.05 -7.11 -13.64
C ASN A 77 -19.56 -6.92 -13.25
N MET A 78 -19.17 -7.35 -12.06
CA MET A 78 -17.79 -7.27 -11.59
C MET A 78 -17.26 -8.66 -11.20
N THR A 79 -16.09 -9.01 -11.66
CA THR A 79 -15.38 -10.20 -11.21
C THR A 79 -14.74 -9.99 -9.84
N LYS A 80 -14.41 -11.07 -9.13
CA LYS A 80 -13.70 -10.98 -7.84
C LYS A 80 -12.36 -10.23 -7.98
N ALA A 81 -11.64 -10.45 -9.08
CA ALA A 81 -10.37 -9.78 -9.34
C ALA A 81 -10.55 -8.28 -9.53
N GLU A 82 -11.58 -7.85 -10.27
CA GLU A 82 -11.91 -6.44 -10.46
C GLU A 82 -12.36 -5.78 -9.16
N TYR A 83 -13.15 -6.48 -8.36
CA TYR A 83 -13.56 -5.99 -7.04
C TYR A 83 -12.39 -5.82 -6.09
N LEU A 84 -11.48 -6.80 -6.01
CA LEU A 84 -10.26 -6.70 -5.22
C LEU A 84 -9.39 -5.53 -5.69
N GLU A 85 -9.21 -5.36 -6.99
CA GLU A 85 -8.45 -4.25 -7.56
C GLU A 85 -9.06 -2.88 -7.20
N MET A 86 -10.38 -2.76 -7.29
CA MET A 86 -11.09 -1.55 -6.89
C MET A 86 -10.85 -1.24 -5.41
N GLN A 87 -10.98 -2.23 -4.53
CA GLN A 87 -10.74 -2.06 -3.09
C GLN A 87 -9.27 -1.69 -2.78
N LEU A 88 -8.32 -2.29 -3.49
CA LEU A 88 -6.90 -1.96 -3.36
C LEU A 88 -6.60 -0.52 -3.80
N ASN A 89 -7.24 -0.05 -4.87
CA ASN A 89 -7.11 1.33 -5.31
C ASN A 89 -7.69 2.31 -4.28
N GLN A 90 -8.80 1.94 -3.63
CA GLN A 90 -9.39 2.75 -2.56
C GLN A 90 -8.53 2.77 -1.28
N SER A 91 -7.65 1.79 -1.08
CA SER A 91 -6.72 1.78 0.05
C SER A 91 -5.53 2.73 -0.12
N LEU A 92 -5.36 3.32 -1.30
CA LEU A 92 -4.33 4.32 -1.55
C LEU A 92 -4.67 5.61 -0.80
N VAL A 93 -3.72 6.08 0.01
CA VAL A 93 -3.85 7.35 0.73
C VAL A 93 -3.23 8.46 -0.10
N GLU A 94 -4.03 9.47 -0.43
CA GLU A 94 -3.56 10.66 -1.14
C GLU A 94 -3.04 11.69 -0.12
N GLY A 95 -1.73 11.88 -0.09
CA GLY A 95 -1.06 12.89 0.72
C GLY A 95 -0.73 14.16 -0.06
N GLU A 96 -0.12 15.11 0.59
CA GLU A 96 0.32 16.35 -0.02
C GLU A 96 1.63 16.17 -0.80
N GLY A 97 1.53 15.99 -2.11
CA GLY A 97 2.66 15.78 -3.02
C GLY A 97 3.17 14.35 -3.12
N TYR A 98 2.48 13.40 -2.49
CA TYR A 98 2.76 11.96 -2.57
C TYR A 98 1.49 11.15 -2.34
N ASP A 99 1.51 9.89 -2.77
CA ASP A 99 0.51 8.90 -2.40
C ASP A 99 1.15 7.80 -1.57
N LEU A 100 0.42 7.22 -0.63
CA LEU A 100 0.90 6.18 0.29
C LEU A 100 0.10 4.90 0.14
N LEU A 101 0.81 3.79 -0.03
CA LEU A 101 0.27 2.45 -0.03
C LEU A 101 0.86 1.65 1.15
N VAL A 102 0.00 1.07 1.97
CA VAL A 102 0.40 0.36 3.18
C VAL A 102 0.05 -1.11 3.09
N MET A 103 1.05 -1.99 3.26
CA MET A 103 0.86 -3.44 3.24
C MET A 103 0.08 -3.91 4.48
N GLY A 104 0.51 -3.54 5.67
CA GLY A 104 -0.07 -3.97 6.93
C GLY A 104 0.02 -5.46 7.19
N ARG A 105 -0.60 -5.89 8.29
CA ARG A 105 -0.70 -7.30 8.65
C ARG A 105 -1.88 -7.95 7.96
N SER A 106 -1.72 -9.24 7.64
CA SER A 106 -2.80 -10.13 7.27
C SER A 106 -2.87 -11.26 8.30
N GLN A 107 -4.07 -11.61 8.73
CA GLN A 107 -4.29 -12.73 9.63
C GLN A 107 -4.41 -14.04 8.82
N GLY A 108 -3.89 -15.13 9.38
CA GLY A 108 -3.96 -16.47 8.78
C GLY A 108 -2.62 -17.01 8.26
N GLU A 109 -2.52 -18.33 8.22
CA GLU A 109 -1.33 -19.04 7.76
C GLU A 109 -1.08 -18.81 6.26
N GLY A 110 0.17 -18.59 5.88
CA GLY A 110 0.59 -18.42 4.48
C GLY A 110 0.22 -17.08 3.84
N CYS A 111 -0.37 -16.15 4.58
CA CYS A 111 -0.90 -14.90 4.04
C CYS A 111 0.15 -13.92 3.50
N TYR A 112 1.36 -13.91 4.05
CA TYR A 112 2.38 -12.92 3.65
C TYR A 112 2.82 -13.04 2.19
N CYS A 113 3.01 -14.26 1.67
CA CYS A 113 3.41 -14.47 0.28
C CYS A 113 2.34 -13.94 -0.68
N PHE A 114 1.06 -14.14 -0.36
CA PHE A 114 -0.03 -13.68 -1.18
C PHE A 114 -0.18 -12.14 -1.12
N VAL A 115 -0.10 -11.56 0.08
CA VAL A 115 -0.15 -10.10 0.25
C VAL A 115 1.02 -9.42 -0.43
N ASN A 116 2.22 -9.99 -0.33
CA ASN A 116 3.38 -9.51 -1.08
C ASN A 116 3.18 -9.58 -2.59
N GLY A 117 2.54 -10.64 -3.10
CA GLY A 117 2.17 -10.76 -4.51
C GLY A 117 1.18 -9.69 -4.97
N LEU A 118 0.15 -9.43 -4.15
CA LEU A 118 -0.80 -8.34 -4.40
C LEU A 118 -0.12 -6.97 -4.39
N LEU A 119 0.70 -6.71 -3.37
CA LEU A 119 1.46 -5.46 -3.28
C LEU A 119 2.34 -5.26 -4.51
N LYS A 120 3.09 -6.26 -4.91
CA LYS A 120 3.94 -6.21 -6.11
C LYS A 120 3.15 -5.91 -7.38
N THR A 121 2.00 -6.54 -7.54
CA THR A 121 1.12 -6.33 -8.68
C THR A 121 0.55 -4.91 -8.68
N GLN A 122 0.11 -4.44 -7.52
CA GLN A 122 -0.43 -3.10 -7.35
C GLN A 122 0.63 -2.02 -7.62
N ILE A 123 1.84 -2.19 -7.08
CA ILE A 123 2.96 -1.28 -7.37
C ILE A 123 3.24 -1.24 -8.88
N ALA A 124 3.26 -2.38 -9.56
CA ALA A 124 3.53 -2.44 -11.00
C ALA A 124 2.44 -1.72 -11.83
N LYS A 125 1.19 -1.76 -11.40
CA LYS A 125 0.08 -1.04 -12.03
C LYS A 125 0.16 0.46 -11.76
N LEU A 126 0.32 0.84 -10.51
CA LEU A 126 0.39 2.24 -10.09
C LEU A 126 1.64 2.94 -10.62
N ALA A 127 2.78 2.26 -10.68
CA ALA A 127 4.05 2.84 -11.13
C ALA A 127 3.99 3.44 -12.54
N LYS A 128 3.00 3.07 -13.35
CA LYS A 128 2.78 3.67 -14.68
C LYS A 128 2.32 5.13 -14.59
N ASN A 129 1.77 5.54 -13.46
CA ASN A 129 1.27 6.89 -13.20
C ASN A 129 2.30 7.77 -12.50
N TYR A 130 3.44 7.19 -12.09
CA TYR A 130 4.52 7.88 -11.38
C TYR A 130 5.80 7.84 -12.23
N GLU A 131 6.22 8.98 -12.68
CA GLU A 131 7.43 9.14 -13.50
C GLU A 131 8.70 9.42 -12.69
#